data_e4ec6c4d8bf36805297fdef922375228
#
_entry.id   e4ec6c4d8bf36805297fdef922375228
#
_cell.length_a   1.000
_cell.length_b   1.000
_cell.length_c   1.000
_cell.angle_alpha   90.00
_cell.angle_beta   90.00
_cell.angle_gamma   90.00
#
_symmetry.space_group_name_H-M   'P 1'
#
loop_
_entity.id
_entity.type
_entity.pdbx_description
1 polymer ?
#
loop_
_entity_poly.entity_id
_entity_poly.type
_entity_poly.pdbx_seq_one_letter_code
_entity_poly.pdbx_strand_id
1 'polypeptide(L)'
;MDTIKQFIKAYLPVITVALLMLLVVVAGLFAYNVMHTKKVQEPVIINQTTAKNPVKLGEALNVSPKAAKEVIAYRETAQPVVTYYTQAPTLHDAAVVTKNAIKEKSPNIPKEAIEKSDRTAVVENTDENKVDVYKINLNKAHRVMGGVTVMDTGKVYETVGYQAGDFQSLVHFEGKHFKGASSLYTFAKW
;
A
#
# COMPACT_ATOMS: atom_id res chain seq x y z
N MET A 1 -0.98 30.51 46.74
CA MET A 1 -1.09 29.06 46.41
C MET A 1 -2.45 28.70 45.78
N ASP A 2 -3.50 29.48 46.06
CA ASP A 2 -4.86 29.22 45.55
C ASP A 2 -5.07 29.58 44.08
N THR A 3 -4.38 30.61 43.59
CA THR A 3 -4.47 31.04 42.19
C THR A 3 -3.98 29.96 41.19
N ILE A 4 -2.91 29.23 41.55
CA ILE A 4 -2.38 28.15 40.71
C ILE A 4 -3.34 26.95 40.69
N LYS A 5 -3.96 26.63 41.87
CA LYS A 5 -4.97 25.55 41.94
C LYS A 5 -6.23 25.88 41.11
N GLN A 6 -6.68 27.13 41.16
CA GLN A 6 -7.81 27.58 40.34
C GLN A 6 -7.48 27.56 38.84
N PHE A 7 -6.29 27.97 38.46
CA PHE A 7 -5.82 27.90 37.07
C PHE A 7 -5.78 26.45 36.58
N ILE A 8 -5.15 25.55 37.33
CA ILE A 8 -5.11 24.11 36.99
C ILE A 8 -6.53 23.53 36.88
N LYS A 9 -7.43 23.85 37.81
CA LYS A 9 -8.79 23.33 37.78
C LYS A 9 -9.60 23.84 36.57
N ALA A 10 -9.40 25.08 36.17
CA ALA A 10 -10.08 25.67 35.00
C ALA A 10 -9.59 25.09 33.67
N TYR A 11 -8.30 24.79 33.55
CA TYR A 11 -7.70 24.30 32.30
C TYR A 11 -7.53 22.77 32.25
N LEU A 12 -7.74 22.07 33.37
CA LEU A 12 -7.63 20.61 33.45
C LEU A 12 -8.44 19.88 32.36
N PRO A 13 -9.72 20.22 32.10
CA PRO A 13 -10.47 19.56 31.04
C PRO A 13 -9.91 19.83 29.64
N VAL A 14 -9.40 21.02 29.37
CA VAL A 14 -8.79 21.38 28.10
C VAL A 14 -7.48 20.62 27.89
N ILE A 15 -6.64 20.56 28.95
CA ILE A 15 -5.38 19.81 28.92
C ILE A 15 -5.64 18.31 28.74
N THR A 16 -6.66 17.76 29.42
CA THR A 16 -7.02 16.34 29.28
C THR A 16 -7.48 16.01 27.84
N VAL A 17 -8.30 16.87 27.24
CA VAL A 17 -8.74 16.70 25.85
C VAL A 17 -7.57 16.81 24.90
N ALA A 18 -6.66 17.77 25.09
CA ALA A 18 -5.47 17.94 24.27
C ALA A 18 -4.53 16.73 24.35
N LEU A 19 -4.33 16.18 25.57
CA LEU A 19 -3.55 14.95 25.79
C LEU A 19 -4.18 13.73 25.12
N LEU A 20 -5.51 13.58 25.23
CA LEU A 20 -6.23 12.48 24.54
C LEU A 20 -6.12 12.61 23.02
N MET A 21 -6.25 13.80 22.46
CA MET A 21 -6.06 14.04 21.03
C MET A 21 -4.63 13.69 20.60
N LEU A 22 -3.62 14.13 21.37
CA LEU A 22 -2.22 13.80 21.10
C LEU A 22 -2.00 12.28 21.12
N LEU A 23 -2.59 11.59 22.08
CA LEU A 23 -2.48 10.13 22.24
C LEU A 23 -3.12 9.40 21.05
N VAL A 24 -4.27 9.86 20.56
CA VAL A 24 -4.93 9.33 19.36
C VAL A 24 -4.07 9.55 18.11
N VAL A 25 -3.46 10.74 17.97
CA VAL A 25 -2.56 11.03 16.86
C VAL A 25 -1.31 10.16 16.90
N VAL A 26 -0.69 10.03 18.08
CA VAL A 26 0.51 9.18 18.24
C VAL A 26 0.17 7.70 17.99
N ALA A 27 -0.95 7.20 18.53
CA ALA A 27 -1.42 5.84 18.28
C ALA A 27 -1.75 5.63 16.78
N GLY A 28 -2.36 6.61 16.13
CA GLY A 28 -2.64 6.59 14.70
C GLY A 28 -1.35 6.58 13.86
N LEU A 29 -0.36 7.39 14.20
CA LEU A 29 0.95 7.40 13.54
C LEU A 29 1.72 6.11 13.80
N PHE A 30 1.64 5.55 15.01
CA PHE A 30 2.25 4.26 15.33
C PHE A 30 1.60 3.12 14.56
N ALA A 31 0.26 3.04 14.56
CA ALA A 31 -0.48 2.07 13.77
C ALA A 31 -0.19 2.24 12.26
N TYR A 32 -0.15 3.48 11.77
CA TYR A 32 0.25 3.79 10.41
C TYR A 32 1.65 3.28 10.10
N ASN A 33 2.64 3.56 10.95
CA ASN A 33 4.01 3.07 10.78
C ASN A 33 4.08 1.54 10.82
N VAL A 34 3.42 0.88 11.79
CA VAL A 34 3.38 -0.59 11.87
C VAL A 34 2.71 -1.21 10.65
N MET A 35 1.62 -0.64 10.17
CA MET A 35 0.93 -1.11 8.96
C MET A 35 1.72 -0.80 7.68
N HIS A 36 2.53 0.26 7.66
CA HIS A 36 3.25 0.72 6.48
C HIS A 36 4.76 0.42 6.52
N THR A 37 5.31 -0.06 7.63
CA THR A 37 6.58 -0.80 7.62
C THR A 37 6.35 -2.14 6.92
N LYS A 38 5.98 -2.05 5.65
CA LYS A 38 6.04 -3.21 4.77
C LYS A 38 7.48 -3.68 4.82
N LYS A 39 7.72 -4.86 5.40
CA LYS A 39 8.93 -5.60 5.12
C LYS A 39 9.10 -5.55 3.61
N VAL A 40 10.19 -4.95 3.15
CA VAL A 40 10.56 -5.01 1.72
C VAL A 40 10.54 -6.49 1.40
N GLN A 41 9.52 -6.93 0.67
CA GLN A 41 9.43 -8.35 0.35
C GLN A 41 10.59 -8.66 -0.59
N GLU A 42 11.30 -9.73 -0.25
CA GLU A 42 12.39 -10.19 -1.10
C GLU A 42 11.86 -10.47 -2.50
N PRO A 43 12.66 -10.19 -3.54
CA PRO A 43 12.30 -10.57 -4.90
C PRO A 43 12.05 -12.06 -5.00
N VAL A 44 10.97 -12.46 -5.67
CA VAL A 44 10.57 -13.85 -5.84
C VAL A 44 10.93 -14.32 -7.23
N ILE A 45 11.62 -15.45 -7.34
CA ILE A 45 11.89 -16.10 -8.62
C ILE A 45 10.63 -16.88 -9.02
N ILE A 46 10.19 -16.67 -10.25
CA ILE A 46 8.98 -17.27 -10.80
C ILE A 46 9.33 -17.91 -12.13
N ASN A 47 9.12 -19.23 -12.23
CA ASN A 47 9.24 -19.91 -13.51
C ASN A 47 8.04 -19.58 -14.41
N GLN A 48 8.19 -19.78 -15.72
CA GLN A 48 7.18 -19.41 -16.70
C GLN A 48 5.84 -20.13 -16.51
N THR A 49 5.83 -21.37 -16.08
CA THR A 49 4.61 -22.14 -15.82
C THR A 49 3.84 -21.58 -14.64
N THR A 50 4.53 -21.22 -13.56
CA THR A 50 3.95 -20.54 -12.40
C THR A 50 3.43 -19.15 -12.79
N ALA A 51 4.16 -18.43 -13.62
CA ALA A 51 3.81 -17.09 -14.08
C ALA A 51 2.53 -17.05 -14.95
N LYS A 52 2.12 -18.18 -15.55
CA LYS A 52 0.89 -18.31 -16.35
C LYS A 52 -0.30 -18.87 -15.53
N ASN A 53 -0.08 -19.33 -14.29
CA ASN A 53 -1.12 -19.95 -13.46
C ASN A 53 -1.51 -19.00 -12.29
N PRO A 54 -2.77 -18.49 -12.23
CA PRO A 54 -3.15 -17.49 -11.24
C PRO A 54 -3.13 -18.02 -9.78
N VAL A 55 -3.35 -19.31 -9.57
CA VAL A 55 -3.29 -19.90 -8.22
C VAL A 55 -1.83 -19.98 -7.75
N LYS A 56 -0.96 -20.61 -8.54
CA LYS A 56 0.47 -20.75 -8.22
C LYS A 56 1.17 -19.39 -8.13
N LEU A 57 0.80 -18.45 -9.01
CA LEU A 57 1.34 -17.07 -8.97
C LEU A 57 0.86 -16.34 -7.71
N GLY A 58 -0.41 -16.53 -7.33
CA GLY A 58 -0.96 -15.95 -6.10
C GLY A 58 -0.21 -16.44 -4.85
N GLU A 59 0.05 -17.74 -4.78
CA GLU A 59 0.84 -18.34 -3.69
C GLU A 59 2.28 -17.78 -3.68
N ALA A 60 2.96 -17.78 -4.84
CA ALA A 60 4.33 -17.30 -4.94
C ALA A 60 4.49 -15.81 -4.56
N LEU A 61 3.52 -14.98 -4.93
CA LEU A 61 3.52 -13.55 -4.63
C LEU A 61 2.83 -13.19 -3.30
N ASN A 62 2.24 -14.19 -2.62
CA ASN A 62 1.40 -13.99 -1.43
C ASN A 62 0.29 -12.95 -1.68
N VAL A 63 -0.49 -13.19 -2.72
CA VAL A 63 -1.66 -12.39 -3.11
C VAL A 63 -2.85 -13.32 -3.42
N SER A 64 -4.07 -12.76 -3.48
CA SER A 64 -5.24 -13.55 -3.85
C SER A 64 -5.15 -14.03 -5.31
N PRO A 65 -5.76 -15.18 -5.67
CA PRO A 65 -5.80 -15.65 -7.06
C PRO A 65 -6.44 -14.64 -8.02
N LYS A 66 -7.39 -13.84 -7.53
CA LYS A 66 -8.00 -12.73 -8.30
C LYS A 66 -6.95 -11.66 -8.64
N ALA A 67 -6.18 -11.21 -7.65
CA ALA A 67 -5.11 -10.24 -7.87
C ALA A 67 -4.00 -10.82 -8.78
N ALA A 68 -3.67 -12.11 -8.62
CA ALA A 68 -2.72 -12.79 -9.50
C ALA A 68 -3.21 -12.84 -10.96
N LYS A 69 -4.51 -13.04 -11.20
CA LYS A 69 -5.10 -12.99 -12.54
C LYS A 69 -4.97 -11.61 -13.18
N GLU A 70 -5.18 -10.55 -12.40
CA GLU A 70 -4.97 -9.16 -12.85
C GLU A 70 -3.49 -8.90 -13.20
N VAL A 71 -2.55 -9.43 -12.39
CA VAL A 71 -1.10 -9.34 -12.68
C VAL A 71 -0.74 -10.08 -13.97
N ILE A 72 -1.31 -11.26 -14.23
CA ILE A 72 -1.08 -12.00 -15.47
C ILE A 72 -1.57 -11.18 -16.67
N ALA A 73 -2.81 -10.69 -16.63
CA ALA A 73 -3.39 -9.89 -17.70
C ALA A 73 -2.57 -8.62 -17.96
N TYR A 74 -2.11 -7.94 -16.90
CA TYR A 74 -1.24 -6.77 -17.04
C TYR A 74 0.10 -7.13 -17.68
N ARG A 75 0.71 -8.25 -17.28
CA ARG A 75 1.99 -8.70 -17.82
C ARG A 75 1.92 -9.04 -19.33
N GLU A 76 0.80 -9.57 -19.80
CA GLU A 76 0.59 -9.88 -21.22
C GLU A 76 0.60 -8.62 -22.09
N THR A 77 0.25 -7.48 -21.52
CA THR A 77 0.17 -6.19 -22.20
C THR A 77 1.32 -5.23 -21.88
N ALA A 78 1.99 -5.42 -20.73
CA ALA A 78 3.06 -4.56 -20.24
C ALA A 78 4.43 -5.17 -20.50
N GLN A 79 5.38 -4.31 -20.88
CA GLN A 79 6.77 -4.73 -20.94
C GLN A 79 7.36 -4.90 -19.52
N PRO A 80 8.34 -5.81 -19.34
CA PRO A 80 9.09 -5.89 -18.09
C PRO A 80 9.76 -4.53 -17.81
N VAL A 81 9.84 -4.16 -16.54
CA VAL A 81 10.48 -2.90 -16.14
C VAL A 81 11.96 -2.90 -16.52
N VAL A 82 12.58 -4.07 -16.40
CA VAL A 82 13.98 -4.29 -16.77
C VAL A 82 14.15 -5.70 -17.30
N THR A 83 14.88 -5.84 -18.39
CA THR A 83 15.51 -7.09 -18.81
C THR A 83 17.00 -6.99 -18.51
N TYR A 84 17.49 -7.87 -17.66
CA TYR A 84 18.87 -7.86 -17.21
C TYR A 84 19.62 -9.06 -17.77
N TYR A 85 20.70 -8.76 -18.48
CA TYR A 85 21.56 -9.79 -19.06
C TYR A 85 22.72 -10.08 -18.07
N THR A 86 22.81 -11.31 -17.63
CA THR A 86 23.92 -11.78 -16.81
C THR A 86 24.48 -13.07 -17.37
N GLN A 87 25.78 -13.27 -17.22
CA GLN A 87 26.39 -14.54 -17.56
C GLN A 87 26.17 -15.55 -16.45
N ALA A 88 25.44 -16.60 -16.76
CA ALA A 88 25.16 -17.69 -15.82
C ALA A 88 25.01 -19.01 -16.60
N PRO A 89 25.35 -20.16 -15.97
CA PRO A 89 25.28 -21.45 -16.64
C PRO A 89 23.85 -21.86 -17.05
N THR A 90 22.87 -21.45 -16.26
CA THR A 90 21.45 -21.74 -16.52
C THR A 90 20.60 -20.49 -16.38
N LEU A 91 19.39 -20.52 -16.95
CA LEU A 91 18.40 -19.45 -16.79
C LEU A 91 18.00 -19.26 -15.31
N HIS A 92 17.94 -20.35 -14.55
CA HIS A 92 17.67 -20.30 -13.12
C HIS A 92 18.79 -19.59 -12.36
N ASP A 93 20.06 -19.91 -12.66
CA ASP A 93 21.20 -19.23 -12.03
C ASP A 93 21.21 -17.73 -12.38
N ALA A 94 20.85 -17.37 -13.60
CA ALA A 94 20.66 -15.98 -14.01
C ALA A 94 19.57 -15.28 -13.18
N ALA A 95 18.46 -15.97 -12.92
CA ALA A 95 17.39 -15.44 -12.07
C ALA A 95 17.85 -15.28 -10.61
N VAL A 96 18.63 -16.21 -10.08
CA VAL A 96 19.22 -16.12 -8.72
C VAL A 96 20.18 -14.96 -8.62
N VAL A 97 21.07 -14.78 -9.59
CA VAL A 97 22.01 -13.64 -9.64
C VAL A 97 21.24 -12.32 -9.68
N THR A 98 20.22 -12.22 -10.53
CA THR A 98 19.38 -11.03 -10.66
C THR A 98 18.64 -10.73 -9.35
N LYS A 99 18.04 -11.76 -8.72
CA LYS A 99 17.37 -11.62 -7.41
C LYS A 99 18.31 -11.06 -6.35
N ASN A 100 19.52 -11.61 -6.25
CA ASN A 100 20.52 -11.19 -5.27
C ASN A 100 20.99 -9.76 -5.54
N ALA A 101 21.24 -9.40 -6.80
CA ALA A 101 21.61 -8.04 -7.19
C ALA A 101 20.52 -7.01 -6.82
N ILE A 102 19.24 -7.35 -6.96
CA ILE A 102 18.13 -6.50 -6.52
C ILE A 102 18.11 -6.39 -4.99
N LYS A 103 18.25 -7.51 -4.27
CA LYS A 103 18.23 -7.56 -2.81
C LYS A 103 19.36 -6.71 -2.20
N GLU A 104 20.56 -6.82 -2.76
CA GLU A 104 21.77 -6.11 -2.32
C GLU A 104 21.85 -4.68 -2.86
N LYS A 105 20.90 -4.26 -3.70
CA LYS A 105 20.91 -2.97 -4.38
C LYS A 105 22.22 -2.72 -5.13
N SER A 106 22.68 -3.72 -5.85
CA SER A 106 23.92 -3.67 -6.61
C SER A 106 23.96 -2.45 -7.53
N PRO A 107 25.09 -1.71 -7.61
CA PRO A 107 25.21 -0.57 -8.51
C PRO A 107 25.17 -0.96 -9.99
N ASN A 108 25.36 -2.24 -10.30
CA ASN A 108 25.38 -2.77 -11.66
C ASN A 108 23.97 -3.11 -12.20
N ILE A 109 22.92 -2.99 -11.38
CA ILE A 109 21.55 -3.23 -11.80
C ILE A 109 20.83 -1.89 -12.01
N PRO A 110 19.96 -1.75 -13.04
CA PRO A 110 19.19 -0.53 -13.25
C PRO A 110 18.39 -0.11 -12.01
N LYS A 111 18.28 1.21 -11.77
CA LYS A 111 17.59 1.78 -10.60
C LYS A 111 16.14 1.34 -10.53
N GLU A 112 15.48 1.20 -11.67
CA GLU A 112 14.09 0.77 -11.80
C GLU A 112 13.88 -0.62 -11.19
N ALA A 113 14.87 -1.51 -11.28
CA ALA A 113 14.81 -2.85 -10.69
C ALA A 113 14.89 -2.82 -9.16
N ILE A 114 15.56 -1.83 -8.56
CA ILE A 114 15.74 -1.69 -7.11
C ILE A 114 14.74 -0.72 -6.46
N GLU A 115 13.96 0.01 -7.24
CA GLU A 115 12.91 0.87 -6.73
C GLU A 115 11.91 0.11 -5.87
N LYS A 116 11.28 0.82 -4.93
CA LYS A 116 10.33 0.23 -4.01
C LYS A 116 9.03 -0.14 -4.73
N SER A 117 8.58 -1.37 -4.55
CA SER A 117 7.28 -1.86 -5.03
C SER A 117 6.62 -2.76 -3.99
N ASP A 118 5.35 -3.06 -4.17
CA ASP A 118 4.65 -3.98 -3.25
C ASP A 118 5.18 -5.41 -3.39
N ARG A 119 5.52 -5.82 -4.62
CA ARG A 119 6.15 -7.11 -4.94
C ARG A 119 7.16 -6.91 -6.06
N THR A 120 8.21 -7.71 -6.07
CA THR A 120 9.15 -7.80 -7.18
C THR A 120 9.21 -9.26 -7.64
N ALA A 121 8.90 -9.50 -8.89
CA ALA A 121 8.97 -10.80 -9.51
C ALA A 121 10.15 -10.85 -10.49
N VAL A 122 10.97 -11.87 -10.35
CA VAL A 122 12.07 -12.20 -11.26
C VAL A 122 11.62 -13.43 -12.04
N VAL A 123 11.27 -13.25 -13.30
CA VAL A 123 10.62 -14.27 -14.13
C VAL A 123 11.62 -14.88 -15.09
N GLU A 124 11.71 -16.20 -15.07
CA GLU A 124 12.45 -16.99 -16.04
C GLU A 124 11.66 -17.06 -17.34
N ASN A 125 12.04 -16.32 -18.35
CA ASN A 125 11.43 -16.35 -19.68
C ASN A 125 12.17 -17.36 -20.55
N THR A 126 11.65 -18.59 -20.61
CA THR A 126 12.27 -19.68 -21.36
C THR A 126 12.10 -19.52 -22.87
N ASP A 127 11.07 -18.80 -23.32
CA ASP A 127 10.82 -18.60 -24.74
C ASP A 127 11.89 -17.70 -25.39
N GLU A 128 12.36 -16.70 -24.64
CA GLU A 128 13.36 -15.74 -25.10
C GLU A 128 14.73 -15.92 -24.43
N ASN A 129 14.88 -16.95 -23.61
CA ASN A 129 16.09 -17.26 -22.84
C ASN A 129 16.65 -16.05 -22.09
N LYS A 130 15.78 -15.35 -21.33
CA LYS A 130 16.12 -14.13 -20.58
C LYS A 130 15.43 -14.12 -19.22
N VAL A 131 15.93 -13.24 -18.34
CA VAL A 131 15.33 -12.97 -17.04
C VAL A 131 14.66 -11.60 -17.10
N ASP A 132 13.36 -11.59 -16.85
CA ASP A 132 12.55 -10.38 -16.81
C ASP A 132 12.23 -9.98 -15.37
N VAL A 133 12.31 -8.68 -15.05
CA VAL A 133 11.97 -8.14 -13.74
C VAL A 133 10.68 -7.34 -13.83
N TYR A 134 9.70 -7.71 -13.02
CA TYR A 134 8.42 -7.01 -12.91
C TYR A 134 8.26 -6.40 -11.53
N LYS A 135 7.89 -5.12 -11.50
CA LYS A 135 7.48 -4.40 -10.30
C LYS A 135 5.96 -4.38 -10.21
N ILE A 136 5.43 -4.96 -9.16
CA ILE A 136 3.99 -5.13 -8.99
C ILE A 136 3.56 -4.24 -7.83
N ASN A 137 2.71 -3.25 -8.12
CA ASN A 137 2.05 -2.42 -7.14
C ASN A 137 0.59 -2.88 -7.02
N LEU A 138 0.26 -3.46 -5.88
CA LEU A 138 -1.08 -3.94 -5.61
C LEU A 138 -2.03 -2.76 -5.42
N ASN A 139 -3.23 -2.88 -5.96
CA ASN A 139 -4.27 -1.89 -5.71
C ASN A 139 -4.60 -1.88 -4.21
N LYS A 140 -4.37 -0.74 -3.56
CA LYS A 140 -4.65 -0.57 -2.13
C LYS A 140 -6.16 -0.41 -1.95
N ALA A 141 -6.80 -1.49 -1.52
CA ALA A 141 -8.25 -1.52 -1.28
C ALA A 141 -8.70 -0.65 -0.09
N HIS A 142 -7.76 -0.14 0.72
CA HIS A 142 -8.06 0.64 1.93
C HIS A 142 -7.51 2.05 1.83
N ARG A 143 -8.35 3.05 2.10
CA ARG A 143 -7.97 4.47 2.09
C ARG A 143 -8.60 5.18 3.28
N VAL A 144 -7.86 6.09 3.90
CA VAL A 144 -8.39 7.07 4.84
C VAL A 144 -8.46 8.41 4.10
N MET A 145 -9.55 9.10 4.27
CA MET A 145 -9.82 10.37 3.59
C MET A 145 -10.22 11.43 4.60
N GLY A 146 -9.84 12.67 4.33
CA GLY A 146 -10.28 13.84 5.10
C GLY A 146 -10.70 14.94 4.13
N GLY A 147 -11.67 15.73 4.53
CA GLY A 147 -12.19 16.81 3.70
C GLY A 147 -13.27 17.62 4.40
N VAL A 148 -14.00 18.39 3.60
CA VAL A 148 -15.13 19.16 4.07
C VAL A 148 -16.38 18.83 3.23
N THR A 149 -17.54 18.83 3.89
CA THR A 149 -18.84 18.67 3.25
C THR A 149 -19.61 19.97 3.43
N VAL A 150 -20.10 20.52 2.33
CA VAL A 150 -20.94 21.73 2.33
C VAL A 150 -22.38 21.29 2.06
N MET A 151 -23.32 21.69 2.93
CA MET A 151 -24.74 21.43 2.76
C MET A 151 -25.42 22.62 2.05
N ASP A 152 -26.60 22.40 1.52
CA ASP A 152 -27.47 23.40 0.87
C ASP A 152 -27.78 24.60 1.78
N THR A 153 -27.78 24.37 3.10
CA THR A 153 -27.92 25.41 4.12
C THR A 153 -26.70 26.31 4.28
N GLY A 154 -25.63 26.10 3.49
CA GLY A 154 -24.36 26.81 3.60
C GLY A 154 -23.49 26.36 4.79
N LYS A 155 -23.92 25.38 5.57
CA LYS A 155 -23.12 24.82 6.66
C LYS A 155 -22.00 23.96 6.12
N VAL A 156 -20.82 24.10 6.74
CA VAL A 156 -19.62 23.36 6.42
C VAL A 156 -19.32 22.37 7.55
N TYR A 157 -19.10 21.11 7.20
CA TYR A 157 -18.77 20.05 8.13
C TYR A 157 -17.40 19.47 7.80
N GLU A 158 -16.60 19.22 8.82
CA GLU A 158 -15.38 18.44 8.72
C GLU A 158 -15.76 16.98 8.48
N THR A 159 -15.11 16.35 7.51
CA THR A 159 -15.46 14.99 7.10
C THR A 159 -14.21 14.11 7.16
N VAL A 160 -14.36 12.98 7.83
CA VAL A 160 -13.35 11.91 7.85
C VAL A 160 -13.98 10.65 7.28
N GLY A 161 -13.25 9.96 6.43
CA GLY A 161 -13.74 8.77 5.77
C GLY A 161 -12.77 7.62 5.75
N TYR A 162 -13.33 6.42 5.61
CA TYR A 162 -12.59 5.20 5.38
C TYR A 162 -13.21 4.42 4.22
N GLN A 163 -12.37 4.00 3.30
CA GLN A 163 -12.75 3.16 2.16
C GLN A 163 -12.15 1.77 2.31
N ALA A 164 -12.95 0.74 2.09
CA ALA A 164 -12.54 -0.65 1.99
C ALA A 164 -13.10 -1.25 0.69
N GLY A 165 -12.23 -1.43 -0.29
CA GLY A 165 -12.66 -1.88 -1.63
C GLY A 165 -13.61 -0.89 -2.28
N ASP A 166 -14.84 -1.34 -2.55
CA ASP A 166 -15.90 -0.55 -3.19
C ASP A 166 -16.81 0.16 -2.20
N PHE A 167 -16.65 -0.12 -0.91
CA PHE A 167 -17.42 0.48 0.16
C PHE A 167 -16.67 1.64 0.81
N GLN A 168 -17.35 2.76 1.04
CA GLN A 168 -16.83 3.96 1.67
C GLN A 168 -17.78 4.41 2.78
N SER A 169 -17.23 4.71 3.96
CA SER A 169 -17.96 5.33 5.07
C SER A 169 -17.35 6.69 5.39
N LEU A 170 -18.20 7.68 5.59
CA LEU A 170 -17.84 9.05 5.94
C LEU A 170 -18.54 9.44 7.23
N VAL A 171 -17.86 10.21 8.06
CA VAL A 171 -18.41 10.78 9.30
C VAL A 171 -18.21 12.29 9.25
N HIS A 172 -19.28 13.03 9.59
CA HIS A 172 -19.32 14.49 9.50
C HIS A 172 -19.36 15.10 10.90
N PHE A 173 -18.55 16.14 11.11
CA PHE A 173 -18.45 16.86 12.37
C PHE A 173 -18.63 18.37 12.15
N GLU A 174 -19.08 19.06 13.19
CA GLU A 174 -19.04 20.51 13.32
C GLU A 174 -18.25 20.81 14.61
N GLY A 175 -16.96 21.09 14.46
CA GLY A 175 -16.04 21.14 15.60
C GLY A 175 -15.99 19.77 16.31
N LYS A 176 -16.48 19.68 17.54
CA LYS A 176 -16.48 18.44 18.33
C LYS A 176 -17.78 17.64 18.25
N HIS A 177 -18.78 18.14 17.53
CA HIS A 177 -20.09 17.53 17.51
C HIS A 177 -20.29 16.67 16.26
N PHE A 178 -20.61 15.39 16.48
CA PHE A 178 -21.05 14.50 15.43
C PHE A 178 -22.34 15.03 14.79
N LYS A 179 -22.39 15.11 13.47
CA LYS A 179 -23.54 15.63 12.71
C LYS A 179 -24.21 14.59 11.81
N GLY A 180 -23.49 13.55 11.47
CA GLY A 180 -24.02 12.49 10.64
C GLY A 180 -22.95 11.58 10.06
N ALA A 181 -23.39 10.55 9.36
CA ALA A 181 -22.55 9.65 8.62
C ALA A 181 -23.17 9.34 7.26
N SER A 182 -22.34 9.05 6.28
CA SER A 182 -22.72 8.63 4.95
C SER A 182 -22.03 7.34 4.58
N SER A 183 -22.71 6.47 3.84
CA SER A 183 -22.12 5.26 3.27
C SER A 183 -22.33 5.28 1.76
N LEU A 184 -21.28 5.01 1.02
CA LEU A 184 -21.24 5.02 -0.43
C LEU A 184 -20.75 3.68 -0.93
N TYR A 185 -21.28 3.23 -2.06
CA TYR A 185 -20.81 2.03 -2.74
C TYR A 185 -20.51 2.35 -4.21
N THR A 186 -19.39 1.87 -4.70
CA THR A 186 -18.98 2.05 -6.10
C THR A 186 -19.57 0.95 -6.95
N PHE A 187 -20.53 1.28 -7.81
CA PHE A 187 -21.23 0.32 -8.68
C PHE A 187 -20.49 0.06 -10.00
N ALA A 188 -19.65 1.00 -10.45
CA ALA A 188 -18.92 0.89 -11.70
C ALA A 188 -17.50 1.48 -11.58
N LYS A 189 -16.57 0.86 -12.30
CA LYS A 189 -15.19 1.33 -12.51
C LYS A 189 -14.89 1.17 -14.00
N TRP A 190 -14.35 2.17 -14.64
CA TRP A 190 -13.92 2.17 -16.04
C TRP A 190 -12.48 2.64 -16.14
#